data_51d4fc991c5d6134a509e87a76d20458
#
_entry.id   51d4fc991c5d6134a509e87a76d20458
#
_cell.length_a   1.000
_cell.length_b   1.000
_cell.length_c   1.000
_cell.angle_alpha   90.00
_cell.angle_beta   90.00
_cell.angle_gamma   90.00
#
_symmetry.space_group_name_H-M   'P 1'
#
loop_
_entity.id
_entity.type
_entity.pdbx_description
1 polymer ?
#
loop_
_entity_poly.entity_id
_entity_poly.type
_entity_poly.pdbx_seq_one_letter_code
_entity_poly.pdbx_strand_id
1 'polypeptide(L)'
;MLTTRYPNAHADGIDISEEAVKVTLDRNAVYHSWGKIDAQVASVSDLPFPEKSFDLVTAIETYFFWPDLEKDLAHAASRLKEGGVMLIVSEQYPNGKNDEALKEACLKYGMNILPNEEVASLMEKAGLKTQTFTNEDKNWVAFVGVRQ
;
A
#
# COMPACT_ATOMS: atom_id res chain seq x y z
N MET A 1 -10.98 10.49 -7.74
CA MET A 1 -10.78 10.08 -6.34
C MET A 1 -11.75 8.98 -5.96
N LEU A 2 -11.38 8.06 -5.07
CA LEU A 2 -12.26 6.94 -4.64
C LEU A 2 -13.57 7.46 -4.02
N THR A 3 -13.48 8.43 -3.11
CA THR A 3 -14.64 9.02 -2.41
C THR A 3 -15.60 9.82 -3.33
N THR A 4 -15.14 10.29 -4.47
CA THR A 4 -16.03 10.93 -5.47
C THR A 4 -16.74 9.91 -6.33
N ARG A 5 -16.10 8.79 -6.64
CA ARG A 5 -16.68 7.71 -7.44
C ARG A 5 -17.62 6.84 -6.60
N TYR A 6 -17.37 6.73 -5.32
CA TYR A 6 -18.18 5.98 -4.36
C TYR A 6 -18.67 6.91 -3.24
N PRO A 7 -19.87 7.51 -3.38
CA PRO A 7 -20.37 8.56 -2.47
C PRO A 7 -20.47 8.14 -0.99
N ASN A 8 -20.59 6.84 -0.73
CA ASN A 8 -20.68 6.29 0.62
C ASN A 8 -19.33 5.78 1.15
N ALA A 9 -18.25 5.91 0.37
CA ALA A 9 -16.93 5.50 0.83
C ALA A 9 -16.36 6.51 1.83
N HIS A 10 -15.67 5.97 2.83
CA HIS A 10 -14.76 6.68 3.71
C HIS A 10 -13.34 6.18 3.45
N ALA A 11 -12.35 7.04 3.55
CA ALA A 11 -10.95 6.70 3.36
C ALA A 11 -10.13 7.17 4.56
N ASP A 12 -9.43 6.25 5.20
CA ASP A 12 -8.44 6.53 6.24
C ASP A 12 -7.03 6.39 5.68
N GLY A 13 -6.19 7.38 5.91
CA GLY A 13 -4.78 7.37 5.54
C GLY A 13 -3.88 7.28 6.77
N ILE A 14 -2.72 6.67 6.60
CA ILE A 14 -1.64 6.73 7.58
C ILE A 14 -0.35 7.15 6.92
N ASP A 15 0.47 7.85 7.65
CA ASP A 15 1.86 8.14 7.32
C ASP A 15 2.67 8.25 8.62
N ILE A 16 3.96 7.91 8.59
CA ILE A 16 4.86 8.11 9.74
C ILE A 16 5.26 9.58 9.91
N SER A 17 5.05 10.41 8.89
CA SER A 17 5.37 11.84 8.87
C SER A 17 4.16 12.68 9.27
N GLU A 18 4.26 13.41 10.37
CA GLU A 18 3.26 14.40 10.78
C GLU A 18 3.00 15.45 9.69
N GLU A 19 4.04 15.87 8.98
CA GLU A 19 3.92 16.83 7.89
C GLU A 19 3.12 16.26 6.71
N ALA A 20 3.37 15.00 6.33
CA ALA A 20 2.62 14.33 5.27
C ALA A 20 1.14 14.20 5.62
N VAL A 21 0.84 13.82 6.87
CA VAL A 21 -0.54 13.76 7.38
C VAL A 21 -1.19 15.14 7.31
N LYS A 22 -0.52 16.19 7.83
CA LYS A 22 -1.05 17.56 7.78
C LYS A 22 -1.31 18.01 6.34
N VAL A 23 -0.37 17.84 5.43
CA VAL A 23 -0.54 18.19 4.02
C VAL A 23 -1.69 17.43 3.38
N THR A 24 -1.86 16.15 3.74
CA THR A 24 -2.97 15.31 3.25
C THR A 24 -4.32 15.89 3.69
N LEU A 25 -4.46 16.23 4.97
CA LEU A 25 -5.69 16.80 5.51
C LEU A 25 -5.97 18.19 4.93
N ASP A 26 -4.96 19.06 4.84
CA ASP A 26 -5.09 20.41 4.28
C ASP A 26 -5.55 20.36 2.80
N ARG A 27 -4.96 19.47 1.99
CA ARG A 27 -5.35 19.30 0.57
C ARG A 27 -6.74 18.71 0.40
N ASN A 28 -7.23 17.98 1.37
CA ASN A 28 -8.52 17.32 1.34
C ASN A 28 -9.51 17.95 2.36
N ALA A 29 -9.30 19.18 2.79
CA ALA A 29 -10.02 19.82 3.88
C ALA A 29 -11.56 19.76 3.74
N VAL A 30 -12.08 19.92 2.51
CA VAL A 30 -13.53 19.81 2.22
C VAL A 30 -14.05 18.40 2.49
N TYR A 31 -13.34 17.36 1.99
CA TYR A 31 -13.73 15.96 2.20
C TYR A 31 -13.54 15.53 3.65
N HIS A 32 -12.51 16.05 4.31
CA HIS A 32 -12.27 15.83 5.74
C HIS A 32 -13.40 16.44 6.58
N SER A 33 -13.80 17.70 6.29
CA SER A 33 -14.93 18.34 7.00
C SER A 33 -16.27 17.61 6.80
N TRP A 34 -16.42 16.86 5.72
CA TRP A 34 -17.59 16.01 5.47
C TRP A 34 -17.47 14.60 6.09
N GLY A 35 -16.39 14.31 6.81
CA GLY A 35 -16.12 12.97 7.35
C GLY A 35 -15.88 11.89 6.29
N LYS A 36 -15.40 12.26 5.11
CA LYS A 36 -15.14 11.34 3.98
C LYS A 36 -13.69 10.88 3.91
N ILE A 37 -12.78 11.65 4.46
CA ILE A 37 -11.35 11.37 4.49
C ILE A 37 -10.85 11.71 5.89
N ASP A 38 -10.03 10.83 6.44
CA ASP A 38 -9.20 11.13 7.60
C ASP A 38 -7.77 10.66 7.36
N ALA A 39 -6.82 11.17 8.15
CA ALA A 39 -5.43 10.73 8.13
C ALA A 39 -4.80 10.92 9.50
N GLN A 40 -3.93 9.98 9.90
CA GLN A 40 -3.26 10.03 11.19
C GLN A 40 -1.82 9.52 11.10
N VAL A 41 -1.01 9.96 12.06
CA VAL A 41 0.37 9.49 12.17
C VAL A 41 0.37 8.08 12.73
N ALA A 42 0.80 7.13 11.90
CA ALA A 42 0.93 5.73 12.31
C ALA A 42 1.89 4.98 11.39
N SER A 43 2.42 3.87 11.88
CA SER A 43 3.20 2.90 11.10
C SER A 43 2.30 1.76 10.62
N VAL A 44 2.64 1.17 9.46
CA VAL A 44 2.02 -0.07 9.00
C VAL A 44 2.24 -1.23 9.98
N SER A 45 3.34 -1.19 10.73
CA SER A 45 3.65 -2.18 11.77
C SER A 45 2.77 -2.06 13.03
N ASP A 46 2.05 -0.94 13.20
CA ASP A 46 1.15 -0.68 14.34
C ASP A 46 -0.08 0.10 13.85
N LEU A 47 -0.95 -0.57 13.09
CA LEU A 47 -2.14 0.02 12.49
C LEU A 47 -3.22 0.27 13.54
N PRO A 48 -3.69 1.53 13.71
CA PRO A 48 -4.67 1.90 14.71
C PRO A 48 -6.13 1.58 14.28
N PHE A 49 -6.31 0.56 13.49
CA PHE A 49 -7.61 0.16 12.95
C PHE A 49 -7.99 -1.24 13.42
N PRO A 50 -9.29 -1.52 13.64
CA PRO A 50 -9.77 -2.86 13.96
C PRO A 50 -9.49 -3.86 12.83
N GLU A 51 -9.35 -5.13 13.17
CA GLU A 51 -9.33 -6.21 12.17
C GLU A 51 -10.66 -6.25 11.41
N LYS A 52 -10.60 -6.71 10.15
CA LYS A 52 -11.78 -6.93 9.29
C LYS A 52 -12.66 -5.68 9.15
N SER A 53 -12.05 -4.48 9.06
CA SER A 53 -12.76 -3.20 8.99
C SER A 53 -12.82 -2.59 7.59
N PHE A 54 -11.89 -2.96 6.69
CA PHE A 54 -11.77 -2.35 5.37
C PHE A 54 -12.17 -3.29 4.24
N ASP A 55 -12.80 -2.71 3.21
CA ASP A 55 -13.09 -3.38 1.95
C ASP A 55 -11.90 -3.27 0.98
N LEU A 56 -11.07 -2.24 1.15
CA LEU A 56 -9.88 -1.99 0.33
C LEU A 56 -8.75 -1.43 1.20
N VAL A 57 -7.55 -1.99 1.05
CA VAL A 57 -6.29 -1.46 1.56
C VAL A 57 -5.38 -1.17 0.37
N THR A 58 -4.76 0.01 0.34
CA THR A 58 -3.85 0.38 -0.75
C THR A 58 -2.48 0.79 -0.21
N ALA A 59 -1.43 0.38 -0.92
CA ALA A 59 -0.06 0.83 -0.70
C ALA A 59 0.54 1.21 -2.07
N ILE A 60 0.67 2.54 -2.31
CA ILE A 60 1.15 3.07 -3.58
C ILE A 60 2.47 3.76 -3.34
N GLU A 61 3.55 3.24 -3.93
CA GLU A 61 4.94 3.73 -3.77
C GLU A 61 5.42 3.74 -2.31
N THR A 62 4.97 2.78 -1.47
CA THR A 62 5.27 2.80 -0.02
C THR A 62 5.78 1.47 0.53
N TYR A 63 5.36 0.31 0.00
CA TYR A 63 5.60 -1.01 0.60
C TYR A 63 7.09 -1.34 0.79
N PHE A 64 7.93 -0.82 -0.06
CA PHE A 64 9.38 -1.05 -0.02
C PHE A 64 10.10 -0.24 1.08
N PHE A 65 9.39 0.60 1.81
CA PHE A 65 9.86 1.25 3.03
C PHE A 65 9.35 0.57 4.31
N TRP A 66 8.53 -0.47 4.19
CA TRP A 66 7.99 -1.15 5.36
C TRP A 66 9.09 -1.90 6.12
N PRO A 67 9.15 -1.78 7.47
CA PRO A 67 10.25 -2.32 8.28
C PRO A 67 10.42 -3.84 8.18
N ASP A 68 9.31 -4.58 8.16
CA ASP A 68 9.26 -6.05 8.05
C ASP A 68 8.13 -6.43 7.09
N LEU A 69 8.46 -6.53 5.79
CA LEU A 69 7.44 -6.68 4.76
C LEU A 69 6.52 -7.89 4.99
N GLU A 70 7.05 -9.01 5.48
CA GLU A 70 6.23 -10.21 5.73
C GLU A 70 5.22 -9.97 6.86
N LYS A 71 5.66 -9.42 7.99
CA LYS A 71 4.78 -9.11 9.12
C LYS A 71 3.81 -7.97 8.81
N ASP A 72 4.30 -6.94 8.14
CA ASP A 72 3.51 -5.76 7.83
C ASP A 72 2.42 -6.05 6.80
N LEU A 73 2.71 -6.93 5.80
CA LEU A 73 1.69 -7.45 4.89
C LEU A 73 0.61 -8.26 5.62
N ALA A 74 1.00 -9.15 6.52
CA ALA A 74 0.05 -9.92 7.31
C ALA A 74 -0.79 -9.01 8.22
N HIS A 75 -0.16 -7.99 8.82
CA HIS A 75 -0.84 -7.02 9.65
C HIS A 75 -1.84 -6.17 8.85
N ALA A 76 -1.43 -5.64 7.70
CA ALA A 76 -2.32 -4.89 6.80
C ALA A 76 -3.45 -5.77 6.24
N ALA A 77 -3.15 -7.00 5.84
CA ALA A 77 -4.15 -7.95 5.36
C ALA A 77 -5.19 -8.30 6.44
N SER A 78 -4.79 -8.35 7.72
CA SER A 78 -5.73 -8.61 8.81
C SER A 78 -6.82 -7.53 8.95
N ARG A 79 -6.58 -6.32 8.46
CA ARG A 79 -7.55 -5.21 8.46
C ARG A 79 -8.63 -5.37 7.39
N LEU A 80 -8.40 -6.20 6.37
CA LEU A 80 -9.39 -6.48 5.34
C LEU A 80 -10.51 -7.38 5.86
N LYS A 81 -11.72 -7.10 5.43
CA LYS A 81 -12.87 -8.03 5.51
C LYS A 81 -12.61 -9.25 4.61
N GLU A 82 -13.37 -10.32 4.81
CA GLU A 82 -13.41 -11.44 3.85
C GLU A 82 -13.87 -10.92 2.48
N GLY A 83 -13.18 -11.32 1.41
CA GLY A 83 -13.40 -10.78 0.07
C GLY A 83 -12.85 -9.37 -0.15
N GLY A 84 -12.32 -8.71 0.87
CA GLY A 84 -11.66 -7.40 0.75
C GLY A 84 -10.37 -7.48 -0.08
N VAL A 85 -9.96 -6.36 -0.64
CA VAL A 85 -8.87 -6.29 -1.62
C VAL A 85 -7.68 -5.51 -1.06
N MET A 86 -6.47 -6.03 -1.21
CA MET A 86 -5.23 -5.29 -1.08
C MET A 86 -4.68 -4.96 -2.45
N LEU A 87 -4.36 -3.68 -2.69
CA LEU A 87 -3.72 -3.19 -3.89
C LEU A 87 -2.36 -2.57 -3.54
N ILE A 88 -1.29 -3.15 -4.05
CA ILE A 88 0.06 -2.58 -3.99
C ILE A 88 0.45 -2.15 -5.39
N VAL A 89 0.97 -0.92 -5.54
CA VAL A 89 1.45 -0.41 -6.83
C VAL A 89 2.86 0.16 -6.64
N SER A 90 3.75 -0.17 -7.57
CA SER A 90 5.09 0.42 -7.65
C SER A 90 5.44 0.77 -9.09
N GLU A 91 6.10 1.91 -9.27
CA GLU A 91 6.69 2.36 -10.52
C GLU A 91 8.06 1.74 -10.79
N GLN A 92 8.53 0.85 -9.89
CA GLN A 92 9.82 0.19 -10.00
C GLN A 92 9.73 -1.27 -9.55
N TYR A 93 10.33 -2.15 -10.33
CA TYR A 93 10.55 -3.55 -9.98
C TYR A 93 11.76 -4.10 -10.75
N PRO A 94 12.47 -5.13 -10.25
CA PRO A 94 13.56 -5.78 -10.98
C PRO A 94 13.02 -6.46 -12.24
N ASN A 95 13.52 -6.06 -13.40
CA ASN A 95 13.07 -6.59 -14.72
C ASN A 95 14.21 -6.83 -15.70
N GLY A 96 15.46 -6.75 -15.23
CA GLY A 96 16.68 -6.93 -16.03
C GLY A 96 17.11 -5.70 -16.85
N LYS A 97 16.30 -4.64 -16.94
CA LYS A 97 16.62 -3.47 -17.76
C LYS A 97 17.38 -2.37 -16.99
N ASN A 98 17.02 -2.15 -15.73
CA ASN A 98 17.57 -1.06 -14.89
C ASN A 98 17.97 -1.55 -13.49
N ASP A 99 18.26 -2.83 -13.31
CA ASP A 99 18.44 -3.43 -11.99
C ASP A 99 19.62 -2.84 -11.20
N GLU A 100 20.70 -2.43 -11.88
CA GLU A 100 21.84 -1.80 -11.19
C GLU A 100 21.47 -0.41 -10.65
N ALA A 101 20.79 0.41 -11.45
CA ALA A 101 20.30 1.72 -11.01
C ALA A 101 19.26 1.58 -9.87
N LEU A 102 18.43 0.54 -9.94
CA LEU A 102 17.48 0.20 -8.88
C LEU A 102 18.18 -0.18 -7.58
N LYS A 103 19.23 -1.00 -7.63
CA LYS A 103 20.06 -1.36 -6.47
C LYS A 103 20.71 -0.14 -5.83
N GLU A 104 21.27 0.77 -6.65
CA GLU A 104 21.85 2.02 -6.15
C GLU A 104 20.79 2.89 -5.45
N ALA A 105 19.61 3.00 -6.03
CA ALA A 105 18.49 3.74 -5.43
C ALA A 105 18.03 3.08 -4.11
N CYS A 106 17.93 1.75 -4.07
CA CYS A 106 17.59 1.02 -2.85
C CYS A 106 18.58 1.30 -1.72
N LEU A 107 19.88 1.26 -2.00
CA LEU A 107 20.91 1.57 -1.02
C LEU A 107 20.86 3.03 -0.58
N LYS A 108 20.65 3.96 -1.52
CA LYS A 108 20.64 5.40 -1.24
C LYS A 108 19.44 5.83 -0.40
N TYR A 109 18.28 5.25 -0.65
CA TYR A 109 17.01 5.68 -0.06
C TYR A 109 16.47 4.71 0.99
N GLY A 110 17.19 3.62 1.29
CA GLY A 110 16.75 2.61 2.26
C GLY A 110 15.51 1.84 1.81
N MET A 111 15.35 1.65 0.49
CA MET A 111 14.24 0.89 -0.06
C MET A 111 14.56 -0.61 -0.12
N ASN A 112 13.57 -1.45 0.12
CA ASN A 112 13.65 -2.90 -0.04
C ASN A 112 12.68 -3.35 -1.15
N ILE A 113 13.12 -3.24 -2.40
CA ILE A 113 12.34 -3.68 -3.57
C ILE A 113 12.71 -5.11 -3.90
N LEU A 114 11.77 -6.03 -3.69
CA LEU A 114 11.93 -7.46 -3.93
C LEU A 114 11.47 -7.85 -5.35
N PRO A 115 11.90 -9.02 -5.85
CA PRO A 115 11.32 -9.63 -7.05
C PRO A 115 9.79 -9.79 -6.92
N ASN A 116 9.08 -9.64 -8.05
CA ASN A 116 7.62 -9.68 -8.05
C ASN A 116 7.05 -10.98 -7.48
N GLU A 117 7.71 -12.12 -7.76
CA GLU A 117 7.31 -13.44 -7.28
C GLU A 117 7.44 -13.53 -5.75
N GLU A 118 8.42 -12.86 -5.19
CA GLU A 118 8.64 -12.84 -3.74
C GLU A 118 7.57 -12.00 -3.04
N VAL A 119 7.26 -10.80 -3.57
CA VAL A 119 6.17 -9.96 -3.05
C VAL A 119 4.84 -10.70 -3.12
N ALA A 120 4.52 -11.32 -4.26
CA ALA A 120 3.30 -12.11 -4.43
C ALA A 120 3.23 -13.27 -3.44
N SER A 121 4.33 -14.00 -3.23
CA SER A 121 4.42 -15.09 -2.25
C SER A 121 4.19 -14.61 -0.81
N LEU A 122 4.73 -13.44 -0.44
CA LEU A 122 4.50 -12.85 0.88
C LEU A 122 3.04 -12.44 1.08
N MET A 123 2.39 -11.90 0.04
CA MET A 123 0.95 -11.61 0.08
C MET A 123 0.10 -12.88 0.22
N GLU A 124 0.49 -13.97 -0.46
CA GLU A 124 -0.19 -15.27 -0.32
C GLU A 124 -0.04 -15.85 1.09
N LYS A 125 1.16 -15.75 1.69
CA LYS A 125 1.38 -16.12 3.10
C LYS A 125 0.53 -15.29 4.06
N ALA A 126 0.25 -14.02 3.72
CA ALA A 126 -0.65 -13.15 4.48
C ALA A 126 -2.15 -13.50 4.31
N GLY A 127 -2.50 -14.58 3.59
CA GLY A 127 -3.87 -15.04 3.37
C GLY A 127 -4.60 -14.36 2.21
N LEU A 128 -3.85 -13.83 1.25
CA LEU A 128 -4.41 -13.16 0.08
C LEU A 128 -4.25 -14.05 -1.17
N LYS A 129 -5.31 -14.23 -1.94
CA LYS A 129 -5.20 -14.77 -3.29
C LYS A 129 -4.69 -13.68 -4.22
N THR A 130 -3.43 -13.79 -4.65
CA THR A 130 -2.70 -12.71 -5.30
C THR A 130 -2.61 -12.88 -6.82
N GLN A 131 -2.74 -11.77 -7.54
CA GLN A 131 -2.45 -11.63 -8.96
C GLN A 131 -1.47 -10.49 -9.18
N THR A 132 -0.49 -10.67 -10.06
CA THR A 132 0.51 -9.66 -10.42
C THR A 132 0.27 -9.16 -11.84
N PHE A 133 0.28 -7.85 -12.00
CA PHE A 133 0.15 -7.16 -13.28
C PHE A 133 1.37 -6.28 -13.52
N THR A 134 1.99 -6.36 -14.68
CA THR A 134 3.16 -5.54 -15.04
C THR A 134 2.89 -4.72 -16.29
N ASN A 135 3.50 -3.55 -16.36
CA ASN A 135 3.59 -2.74 -17.56
C ASN A 135 5.08 -2.46 -17.83
N GLU A 136 5.69 -3.24 -18.72
CA GLU A 136 7.12 -3.16 -19.00
C GLU A 136 7.54 -1.83 -19.64
N ASP A 137 6.67 -1.21 -20.44
CA ASP A 137 6.98 0.06 -21.11
C ASP A 137 7.11 1.21 -20.10
N LYS A 138 6.33 1.14 -19.01
CA LYS A 138 6.33 2.14 -17.93
C LYS A 138 7.08 1.68 -16.69
N ASN A 139 7.57 0.45 -16.67
CA ASN A 139 8.21 -0.19 -15.52
C ASN A 139 7.31 -0.24 -14.28
N TRP A 140 6.01 -0.44 -14.44
CA TRP A 140 5.06 -0.51 -13.34
C TRP A 140 4.69 -1.95 -13.01
N VAL A 141 4.46 -2.18 -11.72
CA VAL A 141 3.87 -3.40 -11.20
C VAL A 141 2.70 -3.08 -10.28
N ALA A 142 1.65 -3.90 -10.37
CA ALA A 142 0.55 -3.89 -9.42
C ALA A 142 0.29 -5.32 -8.92
N PHE A 143 0.18 -5.47 -7.60
CA PHE A 143 -0.22 -6.69 -6.94
C PHE A 143 -1.64 -6.49 -6.40
N VAL A 144 -2.55 -7.39 -6.78
CA VAL A 144 -3.93 -7.39 -6.33
C VAL A 144 -4.17 -8.67 -5.54
N GLY A 145 -4.35 -8.54 -4.24
CA GLY A 145 -4.62 -9.65 -3.33
C GLY A 145 -6.05 -9.60 -2.79
N VAL A 146 -6.78 -10.71 -2.90
CA VAL A 146 -8.14 -10.84 -2.33
C VAL A 146 -8.07 -11.70 -1.08
N ARG A 147 -8.57 -11.18 0.04
CA ARG A 147 -8.61 -11.92 1.31
C ARG A 147 -9.59 -13.10 1.19
N GLN A 148 -9.08 -14.29 1.57
CA GLN A 148 -9.83 -15.53 1.58
C GLN A 148 -10.57 -15.72 2.91
#